data_7ef5dd6074ddc482c37def93713b9ca9
#
_entry.id   7ef5dd6074ddc482c37def93713b9ca9
#
_cell.length_a   1.000
_cell.length_b   1.000
_cell.length_c   1.000
_cell.angle_alpha   90.00
_cell.angle_beta   90.00
_cell.angle_gamma   90.00
#
_symmetry.space_group_name_H-M   'P 1'
#
loop_
_entity.id
_entity.type
_entity.pdbx_description
1 polymer ?
#
loop_
_entity_poly.entity_id
_entity_poly.type
_entity_poly.pdbx_seq_one_letter_code
_entity_poly.pdbx_strand_id
1 'polypeptide(L)'
;TQSRSSAASDVYKRQAREIVNDPEKFKSFLDTQSRMDRYSAANALLIYSQYPQATQLKDFDDWGKDNVKITKGAKSISILEPVEYTRADGSPGISYNVKKVFDVTQTNGRKAPAVSANRDPKALITTMLDVSPVEVAATDELPYPNMAAFYNNEKQTLYVKRNVGDSVAVAQCVAQELGHAQLSINSESYSRRDMGFQAVCIGYMICKKYGVDTQNFAINRIPEGLASKEPKEIRAELSKTRNAMAEIHSHISDEMFRKKQERSKDYER
;
A
#
# COMPACT_ATOMS: atom_id res chain seq x y z
N THR A 1 -17.41 25.02 -5.88
CA THR A 1 -16.26 24.09 -5.76
C THR A 1 -15.93 23.78 -4.30
N GLN A 2 -15.89 24.80 -3.44
CA GLN A 2 -15.54 24.65 -2.00
C GLN A 2 -16.50 23.74 -1.21
N SER A 3 -17.81 23.75 -1.50
CA SER A 3 -18.79 22.88 -0.83
C SER A 3 -18.63 21.39 -1.17
N ARG A 4 -18.20 21.05 -2.41
CA ARG A 4 -17.99 19.66 -2.83
C ARG A 4 -16.72 19.06 -2.25
N SER A 5 -15.67 19.85 -2.11
CA SER A 5 -14.42 19.44 -1.44
C SER A 5 -14.66 19.23 0.07
N SER A 6 -15.48 20.05 0.70
CA SER A 6 -15.91 19.87 2.10
C SER A 6 -16.67 18.55 2.28
N ALA A 7 -17.67 18.26 1.43
CA ALA A 7 -18.40 17.01 1.48
C ALA A 7 -17.50 15.76 1.30
N ALA A 8 -16.54 15.80 0.37
CA ALA A 8 -15.57 14.72 0.21
C ALA A 8 -14.66 14.58 1.45
N SER A 9 -14.28 15.71 2.07
CA SER A 9 -13.54 15.71 3.34
C SER A 9 -14.32 15.03 4.46
N ASP A 10 -15.61 15.28 4.57
CA ASP A 10 -16.44 14.66 5.60
C ASP A 10 -16.65 13.16 5.35
N VAL A 11 -16.70 12.74 4.09
CA VAL A 11 -16.76 11.31 3.73
C VAL A 11 -15.50 10.59 4.19
N TYR A 12 -14.29 11.05 3.85
CA TYR A 12 -13.09 10.33 4.28
C TYR A 12 -12.91 10.32 5.80
N LYS A 13 -13.32 11.39 6.52
CA LYS A 13 -13.27 11.42 7.99
C LYS A 13 -14.19 10.37 8.61
N ARG A 14 -15.40 10.23 8.09
CA ARG A 14 -16.35 9.20 8.52
C ARG A 14 -15.78 7.81 8.22
N GLN A 15 -15.27 7.58 7.01
CA GLN A 15 -14.68 6.31 6.64
C GLN A 15 -13.46 5.95 7.50
N ALA A 16 -12.59 6.91 7.81
CA ALA A 16 -11.46 6.69 8.70
C ALA A 16 -11.90 6.16 10.07
N ARG A 17 -12.97 6.74 10.65
CA ARG A 17 -13.54 6.24 11.91
C ARG A 17 -14.20 4.87 11.79
N GLU A 18 -14.91 4.62 10.70
CA GLU A 18 -15.58 3.33 10.48
C GLU A 18 -14.58 2.17 10.38
N ILE A 19 -13.50 2.33 9.61
CA ILE A 19 -12.54 1.24 9.39
C ILE A 19 -11.75 0.90 10.65
N VAL A 20 -11.40 1.87 11.49
CA VAL A 20 -10.61 1.60 12.72
C VAL A 20 -11.44 0.97 13.84
N ASN A 21 -12.74 0.93 13.70
CA ASN A 21 -13.67 0.28 14.65
C ASN A 21 -14.13 -1.11 14.20
N ASP A 22 -13.67 -1.55 13.01
CA ASP A 22 -14.09 -2.84 12.43
C ASP A 22 -12.90 -3.47 11.69
N PRO A 23 -12.28 -4.54 12.22
CA PRO A 23 -11.13 -5.19 11.61
C PRO A 23 -11.37 -5.70 10.17
N GLU A 24 -12.58 -6.17 9.85
CA GLU A 24 -12.90 -6.64 8.50
C GLU A 24 -12.99 -5.48 7.50
N LYS A 25 -13.58 -4.36 7.91
CA LYS A 25 -13.57 -3.13 7.11
C LYS A 25 -12.16 -2.58 6.95
N PHE A 26 -11.35 -2.63 8.00
CA PHE A 26 -9.96 -2.20 7.95
C PHE A 26 -9.16 -3.04 6.95
N LYS A 27 -9.29 -4.35 7.01
CA LYS A 27 -8.66 -5.30 6.08
C LYS A 27 -9.11 -5.06 4.63
N SER A 28 -10.42 -4.86 4.42
CA SER A 28 -10.98 -4.53 3.11
C SER A 28 -10.47 -3.18 2.56
N PHE A 29 -10.27 -2.19 3.44
CA PHE A 29 -9.60 -0.95 3.08
C PHE A 29 -8.14 -1.17 2.68
N LEU A 30 -7.38 -1.99 3.42
CA LEU A 30 -6.00 -2.34 3.06
C LEU A 30 -5.93 -3.06 1.70
N ASP A 31 -6.90 -3.90 1.38
CA ASP A 31 -7.04 -4.52 0.06
C ASP A 31 -7.22 -3.47 -1.05
N THR A 32 -8.03 -2.45 -0.79
CA THR A 32 -8.21 -1.34 -1.72
C THR A 32 -6.92 -0.53 -1.83
N GLN A 33 -6.28 -0.17 -0.71
CA GLN A 33 -5.04 0.61 -0.71
C GLN A 33 -3.89 -0.13 -1.41
N SER A 34 -3.79 -1.46 -1.25
CA SER A 34 -2.74 -2.27 -1.90
C SER A 34 -2.85 -2.23 -3.44
N ARG A 35 -4.07 -2.17 -3.98
CA ARG A 35 -4.31 -2.00 -5.43
C ARG A 35 -4.14 -0.55 -5.87
N MET A 36 -4.51 0.40 -5.01
CA MET A 36 -4.52 1.84 -5.24
C MET A 36 -3.31 2.54 -4.60
N ASP A 37 -2.13 1.93 -4.69
CA ASP A 37 -0.87 2.40 -4.07
C ASP A 37 -0.44 3.81 -4.52
N ARG A 38 -0.83 4.22 -5.73
CA ARG A 38 -0.57 5.57 -6.25
C ARG A 38 -1.46 6.66 -5.63
N TYR A 39 -2.57 6.28 -5.01
CA TYR A 39 -3.48 7.22 -4.37
C TYR A 39 -3.11 7.46 -2.91
N SER A 40 -3.29 8.68 -2.44
CA SER A 40 -3.14 9.01 -1.02
C SER A 40 -4.12 8.21 -0.16
N ALA A 41 -3.83 8.04 1.13
CA ALA A 41 -4.74 7.36 2.05
C ALA A 41 -6.15 7.99 2.08
N ALA A 42 -6.25 9.32 1.96
CA ALA A 42 -7.55 10.01 1.86
C ALA A 42 -8.32 9.60 0.60
N ASN A 43 -7.66 9.55 -0.56
CA ASN A 43 -8.29 9.10 -1.79
C ASN A 43 -8.62 7.60 -1.75
N ALA A 44 -7.76 6.77 -1.16
CA ALA A 44 -8.05 5.35 -0.98
C ALA A 44 -9.30 5.13 -0.10
N LEU A 45 -9.50 5.93 0.95
CA LEU A 45 -10.73 5.92 1.76
C LEU A 45 -11.96 6.33 0.94
N LEU A 46 -11.83 7.35 0.09
CA LEU A 46 -12.91 7.77 -0.82
C LEU A 46 -13.24 6.68 -1.86
N ILE A 47 -12.21 6.06 -2.45
CA ILE A 47 -12.38 4.96 -3.40
C ILE A 47 -13.04 3.76 -2.71
N TYR A 48 -12.50 3.35 -1.55
CA TYR A 48 -13.04 2.26 -0.75
C TYR A 48 -14.54 2.44 -0.45
N SER A 49 -14.95 3.65 -0.05
CA SER A 49 -16.35 3.92 0.30
C SER A 49 -17.30 3.89 -0.89
N GLN A 50 -16.81 4.15 -2.11
CA GLN A 50 -17.63 4.26 -3.32
C GLN A 50 -17.52 3.03 -4.22
N TYR A 51 -16.34 2.41 -4.30
CA TYR A 51 -16.05 1.30 -5.19
C TYR A 51 -14.87 0.46 -4.66
N PRO A 52 -15.06 -0.34 -3.59
CA PRO A 52 -13.98 -1.07 -2.90
C PRO A 52 -13.22 -2.06 -3.79
N GLN A 53 -13.82 -2.55 -4.87
CA GLN A 53 -13.22 -3.46 -5.84
C GLN A 53 -12.42 -2.76 -6.95
N ALA A 54 -12.25 -1.44 -6.91
CA ALA A 54 -11.50 -0.69 -7.92
C ALA A 54 -10.10 -1.29 -8.17
N THR A 55 -9.70 -1.29 -9.46
CA THR A 55 -8.42 -1.86 -9.91
C THR A 55 -7.59 -0.89 -10.74
N GLN A 56 -8.23 -0.14 -11.65
CA GLN A 56 -7.57 0.83 -12.51
C GLN A 56 -8.51 2.00 -12.77
N LEU A 57 -8.13 3.17 -12.27
CA LEU A 57 -8.94 4.38 -12.36
C LEU A 57 -8.34 5.37 -13.35
N LYS A 58 -9.18 5.92 -14.23
CA LYS A 58 -8.89 7.07 -15.08
C LYS A 58 -10.11 7.98 -15.15
N ASP A 59 -9.90 9.24 -15.48
CA ASP A 59 -11.00 10.13 -15.80
C ASP A 59 -11.57 9.85 -17.20
N PHE A 60 -12.61 10.58 -17.56
CA PHE A 60 -13.31 10.40 -18.83
C PHE A 60 -12.39 10.65 -20.04
N ASP A 61 -11.58 11.70 -19.96
CA ASP A 61 -10.71 12.12 -21.07
C ASP A 61 -9.54 11.15 -21.25
N ASP A 62 -8.97 10.65 -20.16
CA ASP A 62 -7.89 9.67 -20.20
C ASP A 62 -8.35 8.30 -20.70
N TRP A 63 -9.58 7.87 -20.36
CA TRP A 63 -10.16 6.68 -20.99
C TRP A 63 -10.39 6.91 -22.49
N GLY A 64 -10.84 8.12 -22.88
CA GLY A 64 -11.02 8.50 -24.29
C GLY A 64 -9.73 8.45 -25.11
N LYS A 65 -8.59 8.92 -24.53
CA LYS A 65 -7.27 8.83 -25.17
C LYS A 65 -6.83 7.38 -25.44
N ASP A 66 -7.25 6.46 -24.61
CA ASP A 66 -7.00 5.02 -24.78
C ASP A 66 -8.00 4.34 -25.74
N ASN A 67 -8.93 5.09 -26.36
CA ASN A 67 -10.05 4.57 -27.13
C ASN A 67 -10.98 3.63 -26.32
N VAL A 68 -11.06 3.82 -25.01
CA VAL A 68 -11.91 3.06 -24.10
C VAL A 68 -13.16 3.88 -23.77
N LYS A 69 -14.34 3.26 -23.88
CA LYS A 69 -15.64 3.90 -23.62
C LYS A 69 -16.18 3.49 -22.26
N ILE A 70 -16.63 4.48 -21.50
CA ILE A 70 -17.32 4.25 -20.22
C ILE A 70 -18.72 3.71 -20.51
N THR A 71 -19.14 2.72 -19.75
CA THR A 71 -20.48 2.11 -19.88
C THR A 71 -21.55 3.13 -19.53
N LYS A 72 -22.59 3.22 -20.35
CA LYS A 72 -23.73 4.12 -20.13
C LYS A 72 -24.37 3.86 -18.76
N GLY A 73 -24.53 4.92 -17.95
CA GLY A 73 -25.09 4.83 -16.61
C GLY A 73 -24.09 4.47 -15.50
N ALA A 74 -22.81 4.26 -15.82
CA ALA A 74 -21.78 4.06 -14.81
C ALA A 74 -21.69 5.25 -13.85
N LYS A 75 -21.62 4.98 -12.54
CA LYS A 75 -21.47 6.00 -11.50
C LYS A 75 -19.98 6.33 -11.32
N SER A 76 -19.63 7.60 -11.50
CA SER A 76 -18.26 8.06 -11.28
C SER A 76 -17.84 7.97 -9.81
N ILE A 77 -16.58 7.67 -9.59
CA ILE A 77 -15.91 7.69 -8.29
C ILE A 77 -15.32 9.08 -8.09
N SER A 78 -15.57 9.70 -6.94
CA SER A 78 -15.06 11.04 -6.61
C SER A 78 -13.76 10.90 -5.82
N ILE A 79 -12.71 11.55 -6.30
CA ILE A 79 -11.43 11.66 -5.60
C ILE A 79 -11.06 13.14 -5.42
N LEU A 80 -10.06 13.42 -4.58
CA LEU A 80 -9.52 14.75 -4.35
C LEU A 80 -8.23 14.93 -5.15
N GLU A 81 -8.20 15.94 -5.99
CA GLU A 81 -7.01 16.36 -6.75
C GLU A 81 -6.45 17.63 -6.13
N PRO A 82 -5.17 17.65 -5.72
CA PRO A 82 -4.56 18.86 -5.17
C PRO A 82 -4.42 19.93 -6.25
N VAL A 83 -4.71 21.17 -5.88
CA VAL A 83 -4.52 22.35 -6.73
C VAL A 83 -3.74 23.41 -5.94
N GLU A 84 -2.62 23.82 -6.47
CA GLU A 84 -1.83 24.89 -5.89
C GLU A 84 -2.50 26.24 -6.14
N TYR A 85 -2.43 27.13 -5.15
CA TYR A 85 -2.86 28.51 -5.27
C TYR A 85 -1.96 29.42 -4.43
N THR A 86 -1.92 30.71 -4.78
CA THR A 86 -1.22 31.72 -3.99
C THR A 86 -2.18 32.34 -2.98
N ARG A 87 -1.81 32.34 -1.72
CA ARG A 87 -2.58 33.02 -0.66
C ARG A 87 -2.46 34.54 -0.78
N ALA A 88 -3.31 35.28 -0.08
CA ALA A 88 -3.29 36.75 -0.09
C ALA A 88 -1.97 37.37 0.43
N ASP A 89 -1.24 36.62 1.27
CA ASP A 89 0.09 36.97 1.78
C ASP A 89 1.24 36.59 0.84
N GLY A 90 0.95 36.07 -0.37
CA GLY A 90 1.93 35.63 -1.35
C GLY A 90 2.49 34.21 -1.10
N SER A 91 2.14 33.55 0.00
CA SER A 91 2.60 32.19 0.29
C SER A 91 1.85 31.12 -0.55
N PRO A 92 2.51 30.00 -0.90
CA PRO A 92 1.83 28.89 -1.58
C PRO A 92 0.81 28.22 -0.66
N GLY A 93 -0.32 27.82 -1.24
CA GLY A 93 -1.37 27.07 -0.59
C GLY A 93 -1.78 25.87 -1.45
N ILE A 94 -2.37 24.86 -0.82
CA ILE A 94 -2.95 23.70 -1.51
C ILE A 94 -4.45 23.69 -1.21
N SER A 95 -5.26 23.71 -2.24
CA SER A 95 -6.68 23.40 -2.18
C SER A 95 -6.96 22.05 -2.86
N TYR A 96 -8.18 21.57 -2.79
CA TYR A 96 -8.54 20.29 -3.40
C TYR A 96 -9.79 20.45 -4.26
N ASN A 97 -9.70 20.03 -5.50
CA ASN A 97 -10.85 19.88 -6.40
C ASN A 97 -11.37 18.43 -6.36
N VAL A 98 -12.66 18.27 -6.58
CA VAL A 98 -13.24 16.93 -6.78
C VAL A 98 -13.07 16.52 -8.23
N LYS A 99 -12.29 15.47 -8.47
CA LYS A 99 -12.12 14.83 -9.77
C LYS A 99 -13.01 13.59 -9.85
N LYS A 100 -13.62 13.37 -11.03
CA LYS A 100 -14.45 12.22 -11.33
C LYS A 100 -13.63 11.21 -12.12
N VAL A 101 -13.56 9.98 -11.62
CA VAL A 101 -12.86 8.87 -12.27
C VAL A 101 -13.78 7.66 -12.39
N PHE A 102 -13.40 6.73 -13.27
CA PHE A 102 -14.11 5.48 -13.52
C PHE A 102 -13.12 4.33 -13.48
N ASP A 103 -13.53 3.20 -12.90
CA ASP A 103 -12.74 1.99 -12.92
C ASP A 103 -12.84 1.28 -14.29
N VAL A 104 -11.81 0.55 -14.67
CA VAL A 104 -11.80 -0.24 -15.91
C VAL A 104 -12.99 -1.18 -16.01
N THR A 105 -13.52 -1.67 -14.89
CA THR A 105 -14.70 -2.54 -14.85
C THR A 105 -16.01 -1.82 -15.23
N GLN A 106 -15.98 -0.49 -15.23
CA GLN A 106 -17.07 0.38 -15.65
C GLN A 106 -16.94 0.81 -17.12
N THR A 107 -16.05 0.16 -17.87
CA THR A 107 -15.73 0.48 -19.26
C THR A 107 -15.74 -0.77 -20.14
N ASN A 108 -15.57 -0.59 -21.44
CA ASN A 108 -15.32 -1.68 -22.38
C ASN A 108 -13.81 -2.03 -22.50
N GLY A 109 -12.94 -1.43 -21.68
CA GLY A 109 -11.53 -1.70 -21.64
C GLY A 109 -11.19 -3.09 -21.09
N ARG A 110 -9.99 -3.56 -21.41
CA ARG A 110 -9.50 -4.84 -20.86
C ARG A 110 -9.00 -4.63 -19.44
N LYS A 111 -9.50 -5.45 -18.52
CA LYS A 111 -8.93 -5.55 -17.17
C LYS A 111 -7.53 -6.13 -17.24
N ALA A 112 -6.60 -5.58 -16.46
CA ALA A 112 -5.36 -6.28 -16.19
C ALA A 112 -5.67 -7.65 -15.57
N PRO A 113 -4.91 -8.70 -15.91
CA PRO A 113 -5.08 -9.99 -15.26
C PRO A 113 -5.01 -9.82 -13.74
N ALA A 114 -5.95 -10.45 -13.04
CA ALA A 114 -5.89 -10.50 -11.59
C ALA A 114 -4.56 -11.15 -11.17
N VAL A 115 -3.94 -10.61 -10.13
CA VAL A 115 -2.77 -11.26 -9.54
C VAL A 115 -3.22 -12.62 -9.03
N SER A 116 -2.60 -13.69 -9.53
CA SER A 116 -2.92 -15.05 -9.09
C SER A 116 -2.67 -15.15 -7.58
N ALA A 117 -3.66 -15.59 -6.84
CA ALA A 117 -3.48 -15.93 -5.43
C ALA A 117 -2.56 -17.18 -5.31
N ASN A 118 -1.84 -17.29 -4.20
CA ASN A 118 -0.95 -18.42 -3.90
C ASN A 118 0.20 -18.62 -4.91
N ARG A 119 0.80 -17.53 -5.40
CA ARG A 119 2.05 -17.61 -6.15
C ARG A 119 3.18 -18.12 -5.26
N ASP A 120 4.10 -18.90 -5.86
CA ASP A 120 5.38 -19.22 -5.19
C ASP A 120 6.12 -17.91 -4.87
N PRO A 121 6.33 -17.60 -3.59
CA PRO A 121 6.89 -16.33 -3.18
C PRO A 121 8.42 -16.24 -3.33
N LYS A 122 9.13 -17.29 -3.77
CA LYS A 122 10.60 -17.30 -3.80
C LYS A 122 11.19 -16.13 -4.59
N ALA A 123 10.63 -15.86 -5.78
CA ALA A 123 11.09 -14.72 -6.58
C ALA A 123 10.84 -13.37 -5.89
N LEU A 124 9.71 -13.24 -5.19
CA LEU A 124 9.41 -12.06 -4.40
C LEU A 124 10.37 -11.91 -3.21
N ILE A 125 10.64 -13.00 -2.47
CA ILE A 125 11.59 -13.00 -1.35
C ILE A 125 12.95 -12.50 -1.83
N THR A 126 13.51 -13.12 -2.89
CA THR A 126 14.79 -12.70 -3.45
C THR A 126 14.78 -11.22 -3.82
N THR A 127 13.72 -10.76 -4.53
CA THR A 127 13.64 -9.36 -4.92
C THR A 127 13.52 -8.43 -3.72
N MET A 128 12.73 -8.76 -2.69
CA MET A 128 12.61 -7.99 -1.47
C MET A 128 13.95 -7.84 -0.73
N LEU A 129 14.76 -8.91 -0.71
CA LEU A 129 16.09 -8.88 -0.09
C LEU A 129 17.09 -8.05 -0.92
N ASP A 130 17.04 -8.16 -2.25
CA ASP A 130 17.92 -7.41 -3.15
C ASP A 130 17.67 -5.89 -3.08
N VAL A 131 16.41 -5.48 -2.85
CA VAL A 131 16.02 -4.06 -2.76
C VAL A 131 15.91 -3.55 -1.33
N SER A 132 16.36 -4.32 -0.34
CA SER A 132 16.30 -3.91 1.05
C SER A 132 17.00 -2.56 1.26
N PRO A 133 16.36 -1.60 1.94
CA PRO A 133 16.96 -0.31 2.21
C PRO A 133 18.04 -0.37 3.32
N VAL A 134 18.22 -1.53 3.92
CA VAL A 134 19.20 -1.80 4.99
C VAL A 134 20.00 -3.05 4.66
N GLU A 135 21.11 -3.26 5.35
CA GLU A 135 21.94 -4.45 5.21
C GLU A 135 21.09 -5.73 5.45
N VAL A 136 21.36 -6.78 4.68
CA VAL A 136 20.73 -8.09 4.83
C VAL A 136 21.77 -9.12 5.26
N ALA A 137 21.50 -9.83 6.35
CA ALA A 137 22.37 -10.86 6.87
C ALA A 137 21.60 -12.18 7.11
N ALA A 138 22.19 -13.29 6.70
CA ALA A 138 21.65 -14.61 6.99
C ALA A 138 22.08 -15.09 8.38
N THR A 139 21.17 -15.67 9.16
CA THR A 139 21.44 -16.16 10.51
C THR A 139 20.79 -17.53 10.75
N ASP A 140 21.29 -18.27 11.73
CA ASP A 140 20.68 -19.54 12.17
C ASP A 140 19.68 -19.31 13.32
N GLU A 141 19.84 -18.20 14.06
CA GLU A 141 19.01 -17.88 15.21
C GLU A 141 18.46 -16.45 15.12
N LEU A 142 17.23 -16.28 15.57
CA LEU A 142 16.55 -15.00 15.70
C LEU A 142 16.07 -14.78 17.14
N PRO A 143 15.87 -13.53 17.59
CA PRO A 143 15.39 -13.24 18.94
C PRO A 143 14.05 -13.93 19.28
N TYR A 144 13.25 -14.21 18.26
CA TYR A 144 11.96 -14.91 18.40
C TYR A 144 11.97 -16.19 17.56
N PRO A 145 11.78 -17.38 18.18
CA PRO A 145 11.99 -18.68 17.52
C PRO A 145 11.08 -18.92 16.28
N ASN A 146 9.88 -18.33 16.29
CA ASN A 146 8.86 -18.53 15.25
C ASN A 146 8.98 -17.50 14.10
N MET A 147 9.96 -16.61 14.12
CA MET A 147 10.17 -15.65 13.03
C MET A 147 11.11 -16.22 11.98
N ALA A 148 10.85 -15.86 10.72
CA ALA A 148 11.73 -16.18 9.60
C ALA A 148 12.66 -15.01 9.23
N ALA A 149 12.35 -13.79 9.68
CA ALA A 149 13.19 -12.61 9.51
C ALA A 149 13.00 -11.66 10.71
N PHE A 150 13.97 -10.78 10.93
CA PHE A 150 13.95 -9.78 12.00
C PHE A 150 14.80 -8.57 11.65
N TYR A 151 14.19 -7.39 11.64
CA TYR A 151 14.91 -6.14 11.49
C TYR A 151 15.43 -5.65 12.86
N ASN A 152 16.73 -5.47 12.95
CA ASN A 152 17.40 -4.87 14.11
C ASN A 152 17.65 -3.40 13.85
N ASN A 153 16.97 -2.52 14.58
CA ASN A 153 17.09 -1.07 14.40
C ASN A 153 18.46 -0.51 14.83
N GLU A 154 19.07 -1.06 15.88
CA GLU A 154 20.37 -0.58 16.37
C GLU A 154 21.49 -0.87 15.35
N LYS A 155 21.41 -2.04 14.70
CA LYS A 155 22.39 -2.48 13.70
C LYS A 155 22.01 -2.09 12.27
N GLN A 156 20.82 -1.53 12.06
CA GLN A 156 20.27 -1.24 10.73
C GLN A 156 20.37 -2.44 9.78
N THR A 157 20.06 -3.64 10.28
CA THR A 157 20.26 -4.91 9.56
C THR A 157 18.98 -5.75 9.61
N LEU A 158 18.57 -6.26 8.46
CA LEU A 158 17.52 -7.26 8.30
C LEU A 158 18.15 -8.66 8.35
N TYR A 159 17.93 -9.36 9.44
CA TYR A 159 18.35 -10.76 9.60
C TYR A 159 17.30 -11.70 9.02
N VAL A 160 17.74 -12.68 8.22
CA VAL A 160 16.87 -13.71 7.63
C VAL A 160 17.37 -15.09 8.07
N LYS A 161 16.46 -15.89 8.62
CA LYS A 161 16.77 -17.24 9.12
C LYS A 161 17.04 -18.20 7.98
N ARG A 162 18.14 -18.98 8.08
CA ARG A 162 18.46 -20.04 7.12
C ARG A 162 17.50 -21.20 7.27
N ASN A 163 17.33 -21.97 6.18
CA ASN A 163 16.66 -23.27 6.16
C ASN A 163 15.20 -23.26 6.65
N VAL A 164 14.46 -22.17 6.43
CA VAL A 164 13.01 -22.14 6.68
C VAL A 164 12.29 -22.77 5.49
N GLY A 165 11.58 -23.88 5.72
CA GLY A 165 10.90 -24.65 4.66
C GLY A 165 9.65 -23.95 4.09
N ASP A 166 8.97 -23.12 4.87
CA ASP A 166 7.74 -22.43 4.45
C ASP A 166 8.07 -21.06 3.79
N SER A 167 8.11 -21.07 2.47
CA SER A 167 8.38 -19.85 1.70
C SER A 167 7.30 -18.78 1.83
N VAL A 168 6.05 -19.15 2.12
CA VAL A 168 4.98 -18.17 2.37
C VAL A 168 5.23 -17.45 3.69
N ALA A 169 5.54 -18.18 4.76
CA ALA A 169 5.88 -17.60 6.05
C ALA A 169 7.14 -16.70 5.96
N VAL A 170 8.15 -17.11 5.19
CA VAL A 170 9.34 -16.28 4.94
C VAL A 170 8.95 -14.99 4.24
N ALA A 171 8.15 -15.04 3.16
CA ALA A 171 7.75 -13.85 2.42
C ALA A 171 6.95 -12.88 3.28
N GLN A 172 5.99 -13.40 4.07
CA GLN A 172 5.18 -12.61 4.99
C GLN A 172 6.05 -11.90 6.04
N CYS A 173 6.99 -12.65 6.63
CA CYS A 173 7.88 -12.14 7.65
C CYS A 173 8.85 -11.10 7.07
N VAL A 174 9.50 -11.36 5.94
CA VAL A 174 10.39 -10.43 5.25
C VAL A 174 9.64 -9.15 4.86
N ALA A 175 8.43 -9.25 4.30
CA ALA A 175 7.64 -8.08 3.93
C ALA A 175 7.29 -7.20 5.15
N GLN A 176 6.94 -7.82 6.29
CA GLN A 176 6.67 -7.11 7.54
C GLN A 176 7.95 -6.44 8.09
N GLU A 177 9.07 -7.15 8.07
CA GLU A 177 10.34 -6.63 8.61
C GLU A 177 10.93 -5.52 7.72
N LEU A 178 10.74 -5.58 6.41
CA LEU A 178 11.00 -4.45 5.51
C LEU A 178 10.09 -3.26 5.84
N GLY A 179 8.84 -3.51 6.23
CA GLY A 179 7.94 -2.47 6.75
C GLY A 179 8.53 -1.79 7.99
N HIS A 180 9.11 -2.55 8.93
CA HIS A 180 9.81 -2.00 10.08
C HIS A 180 11.04 -1.18 9.68
N ALA A 181 11.86 -1.69 8.76
CA ALA A 181 13.05 -0.98 8.28
C ALA A 181 12.66 0.35 7.60
N GLN A 182 11.68 0.35 6.71
CA GLN A 182 11.24 1.55 6.02
C GLN A 182 10.62 2.59 6.97
N LEU A 183 9.83 2.15 7.95
CA LEU A 183 9.27 3.04 8.98
C LEU A 183 10.37 3.64 9.87
N SER A 184 11.44 2.87 10.15
CA SER A 184 12.59 3.36 10.89
C SER A 184 13.35 4.45 10.13
N ILE A 185 13.57 4.25 8.83
CA ILE A 185 14.25 5.25 7.98
C ILE A 185 13.42 6.53 7.86
N ASN A 186 12.10 6.40 7.78
CA ASN A 186 11.17 7.52 7.60
C ASN A 186 10.82 8.25 8.91
N SER A 187 11.40 7.88 10.04
CA SER A 187 11.05 8.43 11.36
C SER A 187 12.27 8.65 12.25
N GLU A 188 12.44 9.85 12.78
CA GLU A 188 13.46 10.16 13.77
C GLU A 188 13.25 9.46 15.13
N SER A 189 12.01 9.04 15.41
CA SER A 189 11.61 8.39 16.67
C SER A 189 10.94 7.04 16.41
N TYR A 190 11.71 6.12 15.80
CA TYR A 190 11.21 4.77 15.56
C TYR A 190 11.10 3.96 16.86
N SER A 191 9.94 3.31 17.04
CA SER A 191 9.72 2.30 18.08
C SER A 191 9.07 1.07 17.45
N ARG A 192 9.74 -0.09 17.55
CA ARG A 192 9.20 -1.35 17.05
C ARG A 192 7.83 -1.68 17.67
N ARG A 193 7.66 -1.38 18.96
CA ARG A 193 6.40 -1.61 19.67
C ARG A 193 5.27 -0.75 19.12
N ASP A 194 5.52 0.54 18.93
CA ASP A 194 4.49 1.50 18.56
C ASP A 194 4.16 1.42 17.07
N MET A 195 5.14 1.06 16.24
CA MET A 195 4.98 0.93 14.78
C MET A 195 4.71 -0.51 14.30
N GLY A 196 4.56 -1.46 15.24
CA GLY A 196 4.37 -2.88 14.89
C GLY A 196 3.12 -3.14 14.07
N PHE A 197 2.01 -2.48 14.38
CA PHE A 197 0.78 -2.63 13.62
C PHE A 197 0.90 -2.07 12.20
N GLN A 198 1.56 -0.91 12.01
CA GLN A 198 1.83 -0.36 10.68
C GLN A 198 2.70 -1.31 9.86
N ALA A 199 3.74 -1.90 10.45
CA ALA A 199 4.58 -2.88 9.78
C ALA A 199 3.80 -4.13 9.34
N VAL A 200 2.90 -4.63 10.18
CA VAL A 200 1.95 -5.72 9.82
C VAL A 200 1.10 -5.29 8.61
N CYS A 201 0.55 -4.08 8.61
CA CYS A 201 -0.27 -3.57 7.50
C CYS A 201 0.55 -3.43 6.20
N ILE A 202 1.81 -2.99 6.28
CA ILE A 202 2.72 -2.89 5.13
C ILE A 202 2.99 -4.28 4.56
N GLY A 203 3.39 -5.23 5.40
CA GLY A 203 3.63 -6.62 5.01
C GLY A 203 2.41 -7.26 4.35
N TYR A 204 1.23 -7.06 4.94
CA TYR A 204 -0.04 -7.49 4.37
C TYR A 204 -0.27 -6.92 2.97
N MET A 205 -0.13 -5.61 2.79
CA MET A 205 -0.39 -4.95 1.50
C MET A 205 0.62 -5.39 0.42
N ILE A 206 1.90 -5.58 0.77
CA ILE A 206 2.92 -6.11 -0.15
C ILE A 206 2.58 -7.53 -0.56
N CYS A 207 2.31 -8.43 0.39
CA CYS A 207 1.93 -9.81 0.10
C CYS A 207 0.68 -9.88 -0.78
N LYS A 208 -0.35 -9.09 -0.47
CA LYS A 208 -1.58 -9.01 -1.25
C LYS A 208 -1.34 -8.56 -2.68
N LYS A 209 -0.51 -7.54 -2.87
CA LYS A 209 -0.17 -6.98 -4.19
C LYS A 209 0.58 -7.98 -5.07
N TYR A 210 1.40 -8.83 -4.49
CA TYR A 210 2.19 -9.83 -5.21
C TYR A 210 1.58 -11.25 -5.21
N GLY A 211 0.38 -11.43 -4.66
CA GLY A 211 -0.36 -12.68 -4.69
C GLY A 211 0.16 -13.74 -3.71
N VAL A 212 0.84 -13.33 -2.66
CA VAL A 212 1.20 -14.20 -1.52
C VAL A 212 0.02 -14.29 -0.57
N ASP A 213 -0.23 -15.47 0.01
CA ASP A 213 -1.27 -15.67 1.01
C ASP A 213 -1.10 -14.68 2.18
N THR A 214 -2.22 -14.17 2.67
CA THR A 214 -2.27 -13.15 3.73
C THR A 214 -3.07 -13.56 4.95
N GLN A 215 -3.47 -14.83 5.06
CA GLN A 215 -4.32 -15.31 6.17
C GLN A 215 -3.66 -15.20 7.54
N ASN A 216 -2.33 -15.32 7.61
CA ASN A 216 -1.58 -15.32 8.87
C ASN A 216 -1.28 -13.91 9.43
N PHE A 217 -1.62 -12.85 8.71
CA PHE A 217 -1.42 -11.49 9.24
C PHE A 217 -2.44 -11.16 10.34
N ALA A 218 -1.95 -10.77 11.51
CA ALA A 218 -2.76 -10.45 12.68
C ALA A 218 -3.46 -9.08 12.58
N ILE A 219 -4.45 -8.98 11.68
CA ILE A 219 -5.29 -7.78 11.50
C ILE A 219 -6.71 -8.04 12.01
N ASN A 220 -6.84 -8.87 13.02
CA ASN A 220 -8.11 -9.20 13.68
C ASN A 220 -8.47 -8.25 14.84
N ARG A 221 -7.56 -7.38 15.22
CA ARG A 221 -7.74 -6.36 16.26
C ARG A 221 -6.99 -5.10 15.90
N ILE A 222 -7.70 -3.98 15.85
CA ILE A 222 -7.12 -2.66 15.67
C ILE A 222 -6.58 -2.17 17.02
N PRO A 223 -5.33 -1.67 17.11
CA PRO A 223 -4.82 -1.10 18.36
C PRO A 223 -5.69 0.06 18.84
N GLU A 224 -6.02 0.07 20.14
CA GLU A 224 -6.81 1.12 20.76
C GLU A 224 -6.19 2.52 20.54
N GLY A 225 -4.85 2.60 20.59
CA GLY A 225 -4.12 3.83 20.28
C GLY A 225 -4.31 4.38 18.87
N LEU A 226 -4.77 3.55 17.90
CA LEU A 226 -5.18 4.01 16.59
C LEU A 226 -6.69 4.30 16.54
N ALA A 227 -7.51 3.43 17.14
CA ALA A 227 -8.97 3.53 17.11
C ALA A 227 -9.50 4.77 17.84
N SER A 228 -8.79 5.22 18.89
CA SER A 228 -9.16 6.41 19.68
C SER A 228 -8.73 7.76 19.06
N LYS A 229 -7.93 7.75 18.01
CA LYS A 229 -7.43 8.97 17.35
C LYS A 229 -8.55 9.73 16.62
N GLU A 230 -8.36 11.03 16.46
CA GLU A 230 -9.19 11.84 15.59
C GLU A 230 -8.98 11.47 14.09
N PRO A 231 -9.99 11.64 13.22
CA PRO A 231 -9.91 11.23 11.81
C PRO A 231 -8.71 11.79 11.04
N LYS A 232 -8.27 13.00 11.40
CA LYS A 232 -7.08 13.62 10.80
C LYS A 232 -5.80 12.86 11.18
N GLU A 233 -5.71 12.41 12.42
CA GLU A 233 -4.58 11.64 12.94
C GLU A 233 -4.60 10.21 12.39
N ILE A 234 -5.78 9.56 12.34
CA ILE A 234 -5.95 8.26 11.68
C ILE A 234 -5.45 8.34 10.23
N ARG A 235 -5.87 9.36 9.48
CA ARG A 235 -5.41 9.57 8.11
C ARG A 235 -3.89 9.76 8.04
N ALA A 236 -3.29 10.47 8.99
CA ALA A 236 -1.85 10.66 9.03
C ALA A 236 -1.11 9.33 9.23
N GLU A 237 -1.58 8.47 10.14
CA GLU A 237 -1.01 7.13 10.35
C GLU A 237 -1.18 6.22 9.11
N LEU A 238 -2.36 6.23 8.50
CA LEU A 238 -2.60 5.51 7.24
C LEU A 238 -1.70 6.01 6.11
N SER A 239 -1.42 7.33 6.06
CA SER A 239 -0.54 7.92 5.06
C SER A 239 0.91 7.49 5.27
N LYS A 240 1.41 7.43 6.51
CA LYS A 240 2.74 6.90 6.83
C LYS A 240 2.87 5.44 6.36
N THR A 241 1.89 4.60 6.72
CA THR A 241 1.83 3.19 6.35
C THR A 241 1.81 3.02 4.81
N ARG A 242 0.96 3.79 4.11
CA ARG A 242 0.88 3.78 2.65
C ARG A 242 2.17 4.23 1.99
N ASN A 243 2.81 5.30 2.50
CA ASN A 243 4.04 5.81 1.91
C ASN A 243 5.17 4.79 2.01
N ALA A 244 5.38 4.20 3.19
CA ALA A 244 6.37 3.14 3.38
C ALA A 244 6.10 1.93 2.46
N MET A 245 4.84 1.49 2.35
CA MET A 245 4.45 0.42 1.41
C MET A 245 4.74 0.80 -0.05
N ALA A 246 4.44 2.03 -0.46
CA ALA A 246 4.64 2.49 -1.84
C ALA A 246 6.13 2.59 -2.21
N GLU A 247 6.99 3.01 -1.28
CA GLU A 247 8.45 3.04 -1.47
C GLU A 247 8.99 1.62 -1.66
N ILE A 248 8.65 0.69 -0.77
CA ILE A 248 9.05 -0.73 -0.91
C ILE A 248 8.55 -1.30 -2.24
N HIS A 249 7.28 -1.05 -2.58
CA HIS A 249 6.70 -1.52 -3.84
C HIS A 249 7.42 -0.95 -5.07
N SER A 250 7.77 0.34 -5.07
CA SER A 250 8.49 0.97 -6.17
C SER A 250 9.82 0.24 -6.43
N HIS A 251 10.63 0.04 -5.39
CA HIS A 251 11.90 -0.65 -5.51
C HIS A 251 11.74 -2.11 -6.00
N ILE A 252 10.74 -2.85 -5.48
CA ILE A 252 10.45 -4.22 -5.96
C ILE A 252 10.05 -4.20 -7.44
N SER A 253 9.20 -3.28 -7.85
CA SER A 253 8.71 -3.16 -9.23
C SER A 253 9.83 -2.86 -10.21
N ASP A 254 10.70 -1.90 -9.86
CA ASP A 254 11.83 -1.48 -10.68
C ASP A 254 12.85 -2.64 -10.84
N GLU A 255 13.14 -3.36 -9.76
CA GLU A 255 14.05 -4.49 -9.79
C GLU A 255 13.48 -5.67 -10.59
N MET A 256 12.20 -5.97 -10.44
CA MET A 256 11.54 -7.00 -11.27
C MET A 256 11.55 -6.63 -12.74
N PHE A 257 11.36 -5.36 -13.07
CA PHE A 257 11.43 -4.88 -14.45
C PHE A 257 12.85 -5.02 -15.01
N ARG A 258 13.88 -4.62 -14.25
CA ARG A 258 15.30 -4.78 -14.62
C ARG A 258 15.65 -6.24 -14.91
N LYS A 259 15.31 -7.15 -13.99
CA LYS A 259 15.55 -8.59 -14.15
C LYS A 259 14.85 -9.18 -15.40
N LYS A 260 13.64 -8.69 -15.69
CA LYS A 260 12.92 -9.12 -16.92
C LYS A 260 13.63 -8.68 -18.18
N GLN A 261 14.15 -7.45 -18.22
CA GLN A 261 14.90 -6.95 -19.39
C GLN A 261 16.22 -7.72 -19.60
N GLU A 262 16.95 -8.02 -18.52
CA GLU A 262 18.19 -8.80 -18.60
C GLU A 262 17.94 -10.18 -19.19
N ARG A 263 16.93 -10.91 -18.71
CA ARG A 263 16.54 -12.21 -19.27
C ARG A 263 16.17 -12.15 -20.76
N SER A 264 15.48 -11.09 -21.20
CA SER A 264 15.11 -10.93 -22.62
C SER A 264 16.35 -10.76 -23.51
N LYS A 265 17.38 -10.03 -23.04
CA LYS A 265 18.64 -9.86 -23.78
C LYS A 265 19.48 -11.13 -23.85
N ASP A 266 19.40 -12.03 -22.86
CA ASP A 266 20.10 -13.31 -22.84
C ASP A 266 19.47 -14.33 -23.81
N TYR A 267 18.17 -14.21 -24.11
CA TYR A 267 17.48 -15.03 -25.11
C TYR A 267 17.73 -14.58 -26.57
N GLU A 268 18.19 -13.34 -26.76
CA GLU A 268 18.50 -12.81 -28.12
C GLU A 268 19.97 -12.99 -28.51
N ARG A 269 20.81 -13.58 -27.66
CA ARG A 269 22.21 -13.93 -27.88
C ARG A 269 22.37 -15.43 -28.11
#